data_a2d4d1aac45b3dc5b0aad835807afb52
#
_entry.id   a2d4d1aac45b3dc5b0aad835807afb52
#
_cell.length_a   1.000
_cell.length_b   1.000
_cell.length_c   1.000
_cell.angle_alpha   90.00
_cell.angle_beta   90.00
_cell.angle_gamma   90.00
#
_symmetry.space_group_name_H-M   'P 1'
#
loop_
_entity.id
_entity.type
_entity.pdbx_description
1 polymer ?
#
loop_
_entity_poly.entity_id
_entity_poly.type
_entity_poly.pdbx_seq_one_letter_code
_entity_poly.pdbx_strand_id
1 'polypeptide(L)'
;LKNDVYAFKIGYEFFFNFGLIGYKKIYSICPKIFLDLKLHDIPNTVKNGLEALIKIKPIFTTIHISGGDNMIKSCSSKKNKFTKVIGVSILTSMDNKQVKKYYNQNNLPLLVKKFAKLAKKNGIDGVVCSPKEIKYVRKEVGKNFIIITPGIRINNNVKSDDQKRVESPKKAIDLGANLLVIGRPITKSNNPFKILRDINKSLS
;
A
#
# COMPACT_ATOMS: atom_id res chain seq x y z
N LEU A 1 4.12 -11.37 -17.09
CA LEU A 1 3.49 -10.29 -16.33
C LEU A 1 4.41 -9.08 -16.10
N LYS A 2 5.75 -9.24 -16.13
CA LYS A 2 6.69 -8.15 -15.79
C LYS A 2 6.53 -6.88 -16.64
N ASN A 3 6.10 -7.01 -17.88
CA ASN A 3 5.91 -5.90 -18.81
C ASN A 3 4.52 -5.24 -18.69
N ASP A 4 3.60 -5.86 -17.96
CA ASP A 4 2.21 -5.44 -17.86
C ASP A 4 1.86 -4.87 -16.48
N VAL A 5 2.83 -4.88 -15.54
CA VAL A 5 2.69 -4.33 -14.19
C VAL A 5 3.73 -3.25 -13.92
N TYR A 6 3.36 -2.27 -13.11
CA TYR A 6 4.31 -1.25 -12.68
C TYR A 6 5.39 -1.80 -11.73
N ALA A 7 5.00 -2.71 -10.82
CA ALA A 7 5.88 -3.32 -9.83
C ALA A 7 5.31 -4.63 -9.29
N PHE A 8 6.18 -5.50 -8.77
CA PHE A 8 5.76 -6.64 -7.96
C PHE A 8 5.76 -6.28 -6.47
N LYS A 9 4.66 -6.62 -5.78
CA LYS A 9 4.57 -6.46 -4.34
C LYS A 9 4.99 -7.74 -3.63
N ILE A 10 5.97 -7.63 -2.74
CA ILE A 10 6.42 -8.70 -1.84
C ILE A 10 5.93 -8.37 -0.43
N GLY A 11 5.14 -9.26 0.16
CA GLY A 11 4.65 -9.16 1.53
C GLY A 11 5.33 -10.15 2.46
N TYR A 12 4.76 -10.31 3.68
CA TYR A 12 5.29 -11.13 4.76
C TYR A 12 5.55 -12.58 4.36
N GLU A 13 4.55 -13.25 3.79
CA GLU A 13 4.62 -14.68 3.43
C GLU A 13 5.84 -14.96 2.56
N PHE A 14 6.00 -14.22 1.46
CA PHE A 14 7.14 -14.40 0.59
C PHE A 14 8.47 -14.06 1.28
N PHE A 15 8.53 -12.92 1.98
CA PHE A 15 9.78 -12.44 2.55
C PHE A 15 10.25 -13.34 3.71
N PHE A 16 9.36 -13.84 4.55
CA PHE A 16 9.73 -14.74 5.66
C PHE A 16 10.09 -16.14 5.17
N ASN A 17 9.50 -16.62 4.08
CA ASN A 17 9.89 -17.92 3.52
C ASN A 17 11.21 -17.89 2.74
N PHE A 18 11.51 -16.80 2.02
CA PHE A 18 12.61 -16.77 1.05
C PHE A 18 13.67 -15.70 1.34
N GLY A 19 13.44 -14.79 2.24
CA GLY A 19 14.36 -13.76 2.71
C GLY A 19 14.97 -12.92 1.57
N LEU A 20 16.22 -12.49 1.79
CA LEU A 20 16.98 -11.71 0.81
C LEU A 20 17.32 -12.49 -0.45
N ILE A 21 17.45 -13.81 -0.37
CA ILE A 21 17.73 -14.66 -1.55
C ILE A 21 16.55 -14.60 -2.50
N GLY A 22 15.33 -14.83 -1.99
CA GLY A 22 14.12 -14.73 -2.78
C GLY A 22 13.90 -13.33 -3.32
N TYR A 23 14.14 -12.29 -2.50
CA TYR A 23 14.06 -10.90 -2.94
C TYR A 23 14.97 -10.65 -4.15
N LYS A 24 16.25 -11.03 -4.09
CA LYS A 24 17.21 -10.84 -5.18
C LYS A 24 16.79 -11.57 -6.46
N LYS A 25 16.23 -12.79 -6.35
CA LYS A 25 15.69 -13.53 -7.50
C LYS A 25 14.55 -12.77 -8.19
N ILE A 26 13.60 -12.20 -7.41
CA ILE A 26 12.53 -11.39 -8.02
C ILE A 26 13.08 -10.07 -8.58
N TYR A 27 14.03 -9.44 -7.89
CA TYR A 27 14.66 -8.20 -8.33
C TYR A 27 15.37 -8.35 -9.68
N SER A 28 16.02 -9.48 -9.95
CA SER A 28 16.67 -9.76 -11.25
C SER A 28 15.65 -9.91 -12.41
N ILE A 29 14.41 -10.33 -12.10
CA ILE A 29 13.34 -10.44 -13.10
C ILE A 29 12.66 -9.09 -13.34
N CYS A 30 12.37 -8.36 -12.24
CA CYS A 30 11.73 -7.05 -12.25
C CYS A 30 12.31 -6.20 -11.10
N PRO A 31 13.15 -5.19 -11.39
CA PRO A 31 13.77 -4.38 -10.34
C PRO A 31 12.80 -3.42 -9.62
N LYS A 32 11.58 -3.26 -10.15
CA LYS A 32 10.54 -2.46 -9.49
C LYS A 32 9.80 -3.30 -8.45
N ILE A 33 10.31 -3.34 -7.23
CA ILE A 33 9.70 -4.09 -6.11
C ILE A 33 9.07 -3.14 -5.10
N PHE A 34 7.83 -3.42 -4.75
CA PHE A 34 7.14 -2.87 -3.58
C PHE A 34 7.31 -3.85 -2.41
N LEU A 35 8.22 -3.56 -1.48
CA LEU A 35 8.48 -4.39 -0.30
C LEU A 35 7.56 -3.95 0.84
N ASP A 36 6.46 -4.69 1.04
CA ASP A 36 5.33 -4.34 1.91
C ASP A 36 5.43 -5.06 3.27
N LEU A 37 6.38 -4.63 4.11
CA LEU A 37 6.65 -5.22 5.44
C LEU A 37 6.04 -4.41 6.60
N LYS A 38 5.35 -3.32 6.33
CA LYS A 38 4.54 -2.55 7.31
C LYS A 38 5.26 -2.34 8.65
N LEU A 39 6.47 -1.77 8.63
CA LEU A 39 7.26 -1.57 9.84
C LEU A 39 6.47 -0.78 10.88
N HIS A 40 6.45 -1.28 12.11
CA HIS A 40 5.69 -0.69 13.21
C HIS A 40 6.34 -1.06 14.54
N ASP A 41 7.08 -0.12 15.12
CA ASP A 41 7.80 -0.29 16.37
C ASP A 41 8.19 1.12 16.90
N ILE A 42 8.95 1.20 17.97
CA ILE A 42 9.51 2.47 18.47
C ILE A 42 10.37 3.16 17.41
N PRO A 43 10.49 4.49 17.43
CA PRO A 43 11.12 5.27 16.34
C PRO A 43 12.49 4.78 15.90
N ASN A 44 13.39 4.44 16.85
CA ASN A 44 14.74 4.00 16.51
C ASN A 44 14.77 2.63 15.81
N THR A 45 13.92 1.69 16.24
CA THR A 45 13.83 0.36 15.63
C THR A 45 13.34 0.46 14.19
N VAL A 46 12.26 1.23 13.95
CA VAL A 46 11.70 1.40 12.59
C VAL A 46 12.68 2.13 11.69
N LYS A 47 13.36 3.17 12.20
CA LYS A 47 14.42 3.88 11.47
C LYS A 47 15.53 2.94 11.00
N ASN A 48 16.09 2.13 11.90
CA ASN A 48 17.17 1.20 11.58
C ASN A 48 16.71 0.08 10.62
N GLY A 49 15.48 -0.43 10.82
CA GLY A 49 14.86 -1.37 9.89
C GLY A 49 14.69 -0.78 8.48
N LEU A 50 14.22 0.47 8.38
CA LEU A 50 14.11 1.18 7.11
C LEU A 50 15.47 1.39 6.43
N GLU A 51 16.50 1.78 7.17
CA GLU A 51 17.87 1.92 6.65
C GLU A 51 18.39 0.60 6.05
N ALA A 52 18.11 -0.53 6.71
CA ALA A 52 18.46 -1.85 6.18
C ALA A 52 17.71 -2.18 4.89
N LEU A 53 16.38 -1.89 4.84
CA LEU A 53 15.57 -2.12 3.65
C LEU A 53 15.98 -1.24 2.46
N ILE A 54 16.33 -0.01 2.67
CA ILE A 54 16.77 0.92 1.61
C ILE A 54 18.01 0.40 0.87
N LYS A 55 18.92 -0.31 1.55
CA LYS A 55 20.12 -0.90 0.94
C LYS A 55 19.81 -1.90 -0.18
N ILE A 56 18.67 -2.59 -0.13
CA ILE A 56 18.23 -3.53 -1.17
C ILE A 56 17.38 -2.86 -2.27
N LYS A 57 17.23 -1.54 -2.21
CA LYS A 57 16.65 -0.68 -3.26
C LYS A 57 15.22 -1.05 -3.70
N PRO A 58 14.24 -1.32 -2.81
CA PRO A 58 12.84 -1.39 -3.23
C PRO A 58 12.39 0.00 -3.71
N ILE A 59 11.47 0.05 -4.70
CA ILE A 59 10.90 1.36 -5.11
C ILE A 59 9.90 1.90 -4.09
N PHE A 60 9.19 1.00 -3.38
CA PHE A 60 8.31 1.31 -2.26
C PHE A 60 8.58 0.41 -1.07
N THR A 61 8.45 0.98 0.13
CA THR A 61 8.34 0.22 1.39
C THR A 61 7.28 0.85 2.28
N THR A 62 6.80 0.12 3.29
CA THR A 62 5.70 0.58 4.13
C THR A 62 6.06 0.68 5.61
N ILE A 63 5.46 1.70 6.26
CA ILE A 63 5.42 1.86 7.72
C ILE A 63 3.97 2.06 8.14
N HIS A 64 3.59 1.73 9.39
CA HIS A 64 2.29 2.09 9.93
C HIS A 64 2.24 3.54 10.41
N ILE A 65 1.20 4.30 10.02
CA ILE A 65 1.02 5.70 10.46
C ILE A 65 0.63 5.76 11.94
N SER A 66 -0.02 4.71 12.46
CA SER A 66 -0.42 4.60 13.88
C SER A 66 0.75 4.59 14.86
N GLY A 67 1.99 4.43 14.40
CA GLY A 67 3.19 4.60 15.23
C GLY A 67 3.46 6.04 15.68
N GLY A 68 2.69 7.04 15.19
CA GLY A 68 2.73 8.43 15.64
C GLY A 68 3.83 9.28 15.01
N ASP A 69 3.82 10.59 15.33
CA ASP A 69 4.67 11.59 14.70
C ASP A 69 6.16 11.28 14.78
N ASN A 70 6.64 10.87 15.94
CA ASN A 70 8.09 10.64 16.16
C ASN A 70 8.60 9.46 15.32
N MET A 71 7.83 8.37 15.23
CA MET A 71 8.20 7.23 14.39
C MET A 71 8.20 7.62 12.91
N ILE A 72 7.18 8.33 12.43
CA ILE A 72 7.09 8.76 11.04
C ILE A 72 8.24 9.72 10.68
N LYS A 73 8.53 10.70 11.52
CA LYS A 73 9.67 11.63 11.32
C LYS A 73 11.00 10.92 11.25
N SER A 74 11.23 9.91 12.11
CA SER A 74 12.46 9.13 12.09
C SER A 74 12.67 8.41 10.76
N CYS A 75 11.59 7.96 10.13
CA CYS A 75 11.59 7.31 8.81
C CYS A 75 11.80 8.32 7.67
N SER A 76 11.14 9.46 7.72
CA SER A 76 11.24 10.47 6.65
C SER A 76 12.66 11.05 6.51
N SER A 77 13.40 11.14 7.60
CA SER A 77 14.79 11.59 7.60
C SER A 77 15.76 10.62 6.90
N LYS A 78 15.35 9.38 6.66
CA LYS A 78 16.19 8.29 6.09
C LYS A 78 15.80 7.89 4.68
N LYS A 79 14.72 8.41 4.15
CA LYS A 79 14.32 8.15 2.75
C LYS A 79 15.35 8.70 1.76
N ASN A 80 15.41 8.10 0.59
CA ASN A 80 16.30 8.50 -0.48
C ASN A 80 15.53 8.69 -1.81
N LYS A 81 16.25 9.06 -2.88
CA LYS A 81 15.65 9.26 -4.20
C LYS A 81 15.09 7.99 -4.87
N PHE A 82 15.55 6.80 -4.45
CA PHE A 82 15.18 5.52 -5.08
C PHE A 82 13.99 4.86 -4.39
N THR A 83 13.92 4.92 -3.04
CA THR A 83 12.89 4.25 -2.25
C THR A 83 11.90 5.27 -1.70
N LYS A 84 10.62 5.11 -2.04
CA LYS A 84 9.53 5.89 -1.46
C LYS A 84 8.96 5.18 -0.24
N VAL A 85 8.79 5.92 0.85
CA VAL A 85 8.20 5.42 2.08
C VAL A 85 6.70 5.70 2.07
N ILE A 86 5.89 4.66 2.17
CA ILE A 86 4.43 4.72 2.09
C ILE A 86 3.83 4.40 3.47
N GLY A 87 3.02 5.30 3.99
CA GLY A 87 2.34 5.13 5.26
C GLY A 87 1.08 4.27 5.12
N VAL A 88 0.97 3.19 5.90
CA VAL A 88 -0.26 2.40 5.99
C VAL A 88 -1.23 3.10 6.94
N SER A 89 -2.42 3.45 6.46
CA SER A 89 -3.48 4.06 7.27
C SER A 89 -4.22 3.01 8.11
N ILE A 90 -5.49 2.77 7.85
CA ILE A 90 -6.29 1.75 8.52
C ILE A 90 -6.38 0.52 7.60
N LEU A 91 -6.13 -0.66 8.17
CA LEU A 91 -6.21 -1.93 7.42
C LEU A 91 -7.60 -2.09 6.79
N THR A 92 -7.62 -2.52 5.53
CA THR A 92 -8.86 -2.64 4.75
C THR A 92 -9.83 -3.72 5.25
N SER A 93 -9.38 -4.60 6.13
CA SER A 93 -10.21 -5.57 6.88
C SER A 93 -11.00 -4.95 8.03
N MET A 94 -10.60 -3.77 8.54
CA MET A 94 -11.30 -3.09 9.63
C MET A 94 -12.54 -2.34 9.12
N ASP A 95 -13.61 -2.41 9.90
CA ASP A 95 -14.86 -1.66 9.71
C ASP A 95 -15.03 -0.56 10.77
N ASN A 96 -16.14 0.18 10.69
CA ASN A 96 -16.44 1.25 11.64
C ASN A 96 -16.57 0.76 13.09
N LYS A 97 -17.06 -0.48 13.33
CA LYS A 97 -17.18 -1.04 14.68
C LYS A 97 -15.81 -1.24 15.32
N GLN A 98 -14.87 -1.82 14.56
CA GLN A 98 -13.49 -2.01 15.01
C GLN A 98 -12.75 -0.67 15.18
N VAL A 99 -12.94 0.28 14.26
CA VAL A 99 -12.36 1.62 14.38
C VAL A 99 -12.89 2.36 15.61
N LYS A 100 -14.19 2.25 15.90
CA LYS A 100 -14.76 2.78 17.15
C LYS A 100 -14.12 2.14 18.39
N LYS A 101 -14.00 0.81 18.40
CA LYS A 101 -13.48 0.04 19.53
C LYS A 101 -12.00 0.36 19.82
N TYR A 102 -11.15 0.40 18.81
CA TYR A 102 -9.69 0.47 18.98
C TYR A 102 -9.11 1.88 18.85
N TYR A 103 -9.77 2.77 18.11
CA TYR A 103 -9.31 4.15 17.88
C TYR A 103 -10.21 5.21 18.50
N ASN A 104 -11.31 4.80 19.15
CA ASN A 104 -12.35 5.71 19.70
C ASN A 104 -12.84 6.73 18.65
N GLN A 105 -13.03 6.29 17.40
CA GLN A 105 -13.47 7.11 16.28
C GLN A 105 -14.71 6.49 15.62
N ASN A 106 -15.75 7.30 15.39
CA ASN A 106 -17.00 6.84 14.77
C ASN A 106 -16.98 6.93 13.23
N ASN A 107 -15.97 7.59 12.65
CA ASN A 107 -15.90 7.88 11.22
C ASN A 107 -14.55 7.42 10.66
N LEU A 108 -14.55 6.24 10.04
CA LEU A 108 -13.36 5.63 9.45
C LEU A 108 -12.75 6.50 8.33
N PRO A 109 -13.50 7.04 7.35
CA PRO A 109 -12.94 7.94 6.34
C PRO A 109 -12.25 9.18 6.93
N LEU A 110 -12.81 9.75 7.99
CA LEU A 110 -12.20 10.89 8.68
C LEU A 110 -10.88 10.51 9.36
N LEU A 111 -10.82 9.33 9.99
CA LEU A 111 -9.59 8.81 10.61
C LEU A 111 -8.51 8.57 9.55
N VAL A 112 -8.86 7.93 8.43
CA VAL A 112 -7.92 7.72 7.30
C VAL A 112 -7.42 9.05 6.74
N LYS A 113 -8.29 10.04 6.59
CA LYS A 113 -7.92 11.40 6.19
C LYS A 113 -6.93 12.03 7.16
N LYS A 114 -7.17 11.94 8.47
CA LYS A 114 -6.24 12.43 9.52
C LYS A 114 -4.87 11.76 9.42
N PHE A 115 -4.83 10.44 9.23
CA PHE A 115 -3.60 9.69 9.04
C PHE A 115 -2.83 10.12 7.78
N ALA A 116 -3.52 10.31 6.66
CA ALA A 116 -2.89 10.78 5.43
C ALA A 116 -2.29 12.19 5.59
N LYS A 117 -2.99 13.10 6.29
CA LYS A 117 -2.49 14.43 6.64
C LYS A 117 -1.24 14.33 7.52
N LEU A 118 -1.26 13.46 8.54
CA LEU A 118 -0.13 13.23 9.43
C LEU A 118 1.09 12.72 8.67
N ALA A 119 0.91 11.71 7.79
CA ALA A 119 1.96 11.16 6.95
C ALA A 119 2.60 12.26 6.05
N LYS A 120 1.77 13.05 5.37
CA LYS A 120 2.24 14.17 4.54
C LYS A 120 3.00 15.22 5.35
N LYS A 121 2.45 15.66 6.50
CA LYS A 121 3.08 16.63 7.41
C LYS A 121 4.47 16.19 7.85
N ASN A 122 4.64 14.91 8.12
CA ASN A 122 5.90 14.32 8.56
C ASN A 122 6.80 13.85 7.41
N GLY A 123 6.53 14.24 6.18
CA GLY A 123 7.42 14.04 5.04
C GLY A 123 7.42 12.64 4.42
N ILE A 124 6.39 11.80 4.66
CA ILE A 124 6.22 10.51 3.97
C ILE A 124 5.74 10.75 2.53
N ASP A 125 6.11 9.87 1.62
CA ASP A 125 5.90 10.04 0.18
C ASP A 125 4.48 9.69 -0.29
N GLY A 126 3.75 8.88 0.48
CA GLY A 126 2.41 8.43 0.11
C GLY A 126 1.68 7.67 1.20
N VAL A 127 0.49 7.20 0.88
CA VAL A 127 -0.36 6.45 1.79
C VAL A 127 -1.01 5.25 1.12
N VAL A 128 -1.20 4.16 1.90
CA VAL A 128 -2.11 3.06 1.55
C VAL A 128 -3.46 3.33 2.18
N CYS A 129 -4.52 3.38 1.37
CA CYS A 129 -5.91 3.47 1.84
C CYS A 129 -6.85 2.65 0.95
N SER A 130 -8.04 2.31 1.46
CA SER A 130 -9.02 1.59 0.65
C SER A 130 -9.66 2.50 -0.41
N PRO A 131 -10.30 1.92 -1.44
CA PRO A 131 -10.98 2.69 -2.49
C PRO A 131 -11.99 3.70 -1.95
N LYS A 132 -12.69 3.36 -0.87
CA LYS A 132 -13.74 4.20 -0.27
C LYS A 132 -13.23 5.50 0.31
N GLU A 133 -11.95 5.56 0.69
CA GLU A 133 -11.34 6.76 1.28
C GLU A 133 -10.55 7.62 0.29
N ILE A 134 -10.28 7.15 -0.93
CA ILE A 134 -9.41 7.86 -1.91
C ILE A 134 -9.83 9.32 -2.09
N LYS A 135 -11.11 9.58 -2.32
CA LYS A 135 -11.62 10.95 -2.56
C LYS A 135 -11.32 11.89 -1.38
N TYR A 136 -11.52 11.42 -0.15
CA TYR A 136 -11.25 12.20 1.06
C TYR A 136 -9.75 12.44 1.26
N VAL A 137 -8.95 11.39 1.04
CA VAL A 137 -7.49 11.46 1.13
C VAL A 137 -6.95 12.40 0.07
N ARG A 138 -7.34 12.23 -1.21
CA ARG A 138 -6.87 13.07 -2.32
C ARG A 138 -7.15 14.55 -2.11
N LYS A 139 -8.34 14.89 -1.60
CA LYS A 139 -8.70 16.27 -1.25
C LYS A 139 -7.77 16.85 -0.18
N GLU A 140 -7.34 16.05 0.80
CA GLU A 140 -6.48 16.49 1.90
C GLU A 140 -5.00 16.60 1.50
N VAL A 141 -4.49 15.64 0.74
CA VAL A 141 -3.05 15.54 0.47
C VAL A 141 -2.63 16.17 -0.85
N GLY A 142 -3.58 16.52 -1.74
CA GLY A 142 -3.30 17.10 -3.06
C GLY A 142 -2.79 16.08 -4.08
N LYS A 143 -2.48 16.54 -5.32
CA LYS A 143 -2.20 15.68 -6.48
C LYS A 143 -0.85 14.94 -6.40
N ASN A 144 0.17 15.54 -5.78
CA ASN A 144 1.55 15.03 -5.80
C ASN A 144 1.84 13.95 -4.75
N PHE A 145 0.92 13.68 -3.82
CA PHE A 145 1.07 12.67 -2.80
C PHE A 145 0.62 11.31 -3.32
N ILE A 146 1.44 10.27 -3.15
CA ILE A 146 1.17 8.93 -3.71
C ILE A 146 0.04 8.26 -2.93
N ILE A 147 -1.00 7.80 -3.63
CA ILE A 147 -2.06 6.96 -3.06
C ILE A 147 -1.97 5.58 -3.69
N ILE A 148 -1.70 4.57 -2.86
CA ILE A 148 -1.68 3.16 -3.24
C ILE A 148 -2.91 2.47 -2.67
N THR A 149 -3.68 1.79 -3.51
CA THR A 149 -4.98 1.26 -3.11
C THR A 149 -5.09 -0.24 -3.32
N PRO A 150 -5.15 -1.04 -2.24
CA PRO A 150 -5.55 -2.45 -2.27
C PRO A 150 -7.08 -2.58 -2.26
N GLY A 151 -7.60 -3.81 -2.27
CA GLY A 151 -9.06 -4.03 -2.27
C GLY A 151 -9.69 -3.81 -3.64
N ILE A 152 -8.95 -4.10 -4.70
CA ILE A 152 -9.44 -3.99 -6.08
C ILE A 152 -10.00 -5.32 -6.55
N ARG A 153 -11.18 -5.29 -7.18
CA ARG A 153 -11.87 -6.45 -7.74
C ARG A 153 -12.38 -6.15 -9.14
N ILE A 154 -12.28 -7.13 -10.03
CA ILE A 154 -12.77 -7.02 -11.42
C ILE A 154 -14.27 -7.23 -11.44
N ASN A 155 -14.79 -8.17 -10.62
CA ASN A 155 -16.20 -8.49 -10.49
C ASN A 155 -16.61 -8.43 -9.01
N ASN A 156 -17.76 -7.86 -8.71
CA ASN A 156 -18.30 -7.67 -7.35
C ASN A 156 -18.76 -8.97 -6.64
N ASN A 157 -18.58 -10.15 -7.25
CA ASN A 157 -19.20 -11.40 -6.82
C ASN A 157 -18.35 -12.31 -5.90
N VAL A 158 -17.30 -11.81 -5.25
CA VAL A 158 -16.51 -12.66 -4.34
C VAL A 158 -17.07 -12.59 -2.91
N LYS A 159 -17.91 -13.57 -2.56
CA LYS A 159 -18.59 -13.68 -1.25
C LYS A 159 -17.70 -14.06 -0.06
N SER A 160 -16.44 -14.48 -0.25
CA SER A 160 -15.56 -14.99 0.82
C SER A 160 -14.19 -14.29 0.88
N ASP A 161 -14.18 -12.95 0.95
CA ASP A 161 -12.94 -12.19 0.99
C ASP A 161 -12.78 -11.46 2.34
N ASP A 162 -11.55 -11.45 2.89
CA ASP A 162 -11.18 -10.65 4.07
C ASP A 162 -11.20 -9.13 3.80
N GLN A 163 -11.25 -8.72 2.53
CA GLN A 163 -11.36 -7.33 2.09
C GLN A 163 -12.81 -6.84 2.11
N LYS A 164 -13.17 -6.06 3.14
CA LYS A 164 -14.54 -5.51 3.30
C LYS A 164 -14.83 -4.27 2.45
N ARG A 165 -13.80 -3.61 1.91
CA ARG A 165 -13.89 -2.31 1.24
C ARG A 165 -13.25 -2.38 -0.13
N VAL A 166 -14.02 -2.87 -1.12
CA VAL A 166 -13.56 -3.16 -2.48
C VAL A 166 -14.16 -2.21 -3.52
N GLU A 167 -13.49 -2.08 -4.68
CA GLU A 167 -13.94 -1.29 -5.83
C GLU A 167 -13.33 -1.81 -7.13
N SER A 168 -13.86 -1.37 -8.29
CA SER A 168 -13.29 -1.66 -9.60
C SER A 168 -11.97 -0.91 -9.85
N PRO A 169 -11.09 -1.43 -10.74
CA PRO A 169 -9.82 -0.78 -11.08
C PRO A 169 -10.04 0.65 -11.60
N LYS A 170 -10.87 0.82 -12.62
CA LYS A 170 -11.15 2.12 -13.25
C LYS A 170 -11.64 3.14 -12.24
N LYS A 171 -12.64 2.80 -11.45
CA LYS A 171 -13.21 3.73 -10.46
C LYS A 171 -12.20 4.15 -9.40
N ALA A 172 -11.30 3.26 -8.96
CA ALA A 172 -10.26 3.62 -8.01
C ALA A 172 -9.26 4.64 -8.61
N ILE A 173 -8.89 4.51 -9.88
CA ILE A 173 -8.05 5.49 -10.59
C ILE A 173 -8.79 6.82 -10.76
N ASP A 174 -10.05 6.80 -11.21
CA ASP A 174 -10.88 8.00 -11.39
C ASP A 174 -11.06 8.78 -10.08
N LEU A 175 -11.11 8.08 -8.94
CA LEU A 175 -11.15 8.69 -7.62
C LEU A 175 -9.82 9.31 -7.18
N GLY A 176 -8.71 9.01 -7.88
CA GLY A 176 -7.40 9.61 -7.66
C GLY A 176 -6.34 8.68 -7.06
N ALA A 177 -6.50 7.35 -7.11
CA ALA A 177 -5.41 6.43 -6.82
C ALA A 177 -4.29 6.57 -7.86
N ASN A 178 -3.02 6.49 -7.43
CA ASN A 178 -1.87 6.45 -8.33
C ASN A 178 -1.51 5.01 -8.72
N LEU A 179 -1.67 4.07 -7.78
CA LEU A 179 -1.31 2.67 -7.97
C LEU A 179 -2.36 1.76 -7.33
N LEU A 180 -2.64 0.65 -7.99
CA LEU A 180 -3.55 -0.39 -7.51
C LEU A 180 -2.76 -1.62 -7.07
N VAL A 181 -3.10 -2.19 -5.92
CA VAL A 181 -2.55 -3.48 -5.47
C VAL A 181 -3.58 -4.57 -5.72
N ILE A 182 -3.29 -5.43 -6.69
CA ILE A 182 -4.17 -6.53 -7.11
C ILE A 182 -3.40 -7.84 -6.94
N GLY A 183 -3.79 -8.64 -5.96
CA GLY A 183 -3.17 -9.95 -5.67
C GLY A 183 -4.03 -11.10 -6.17
N ARG A 184 -4.85 -11.69 -5.29
CA ARG A 184 -5.66 -12.89 -5.53
C ARG A 184 -6.42 -12.95 -6.86
N PRO A 185 -7.05 -11.87 -7.37
CA PRO A 185 -7.70 -11.90 -8.68
C PRO A 185 -6.75 -12.29 -9.82
N ILE A 186 -5.47 -11.97 -9.71
CA ILE A 186 -4.44 -12.35 -10.69
C ILE A 186 -3.80 -13.68 -10.29
N THR A 187 -3.28 -13.79 -9.06
CA THR A 187 -2.41 -14.91 -8.64
C THR A 187 -3.13 -16.24 -8.46
N LYS A 188 -4.45 -16.22 -8.23
CA LYS A 188 -5.31 -17.42 -8.15
C LYS A 188 -6.10 -17.70 -9.44
N SER A 189 -5.88 -16.94 -10.50
CA SER A 189 -6.53 -17.17 -11.79
C SER A 189 -5.84 -18.31 -12.56
N ASN A 190 -6.63 -19.10 -13.26
CA ASN A 190 -6.12 -20.09 -14.22
C ASN A 190 -5.42 -19.43 -15.42
N ASN A 191 -5.70 -18.14 -15.69
CA ASN A 191 -5.04 -17.37 -16.75
C ASN A 191 -4.68 -15.96 -16.27
N PRO A 192 -3.56 -15.80 -15.51
CA PRO A 192 -3.14 -14.51 -14.97
C PRO A 192 -2.86 -13.44 -16.05
N PHE A 193 -2.38 -13.85 -17.23
CA PHE A 193 -2.11 -12.92 -18.33
C PHE A 193 -3.38 -12.31 -18.91
N LYS A 194 -4.41 -13.13 -19.10
CA LYS A 194 -5.71 -12.64 -19.58
C LYS A 194 -6.30 -11.65 -18.58
N ILE A 195 -6.35 -12.02 -17.30
CA ILE A 195 -6.89 -11.17 -16.25
C ILE A 195 -6.16 -9.82 -16.19
N LEU A 196 -4.82 -9.83 -16.23
CA LEU A 196 -4.05 -8.60 -16.18
C LEU A 196 -4.27 -7.72 -17.41
N ARG A 197 -4.37 -8.30 -18.61
CA ARG A 197 -4.73 -7.54 -19.83
C ARG A 197 -6.12 -6.93 -19.75
N ASP A 198 -7.11 -7.66 -19.22
CA ASP A 198 -8.47 -7.15 -19.06
C ASP A 198 -8.51 -5.99 -18.06
N ILE A 199 -7.73 -6.08 -16.96
CA ILE A 199 -7.55 -4.97 -16.02
C ILE A 199 -6.95 -3.76 -16.73
N ASN A 200 -5.84 -3.93 -17.45
CA ASN A 200 -5.15 -2.81 -18.11
C ASN A 200 -6.04 -2.15 -19.17
N LYS A 201 -6.80 -2.93 -19.96
CA LYS A 201 -7.80 -2.40 -20.89
C LYS A 201 -8.90 -1.59 -20.20
N SER A 202 -9.27 -1.95 -18.97
CA SER A 202 -10.30 -1.22 -18.23
C SER A 202 -9.79 0.13 -17.69
N LEU A 203 -8.46 0.35 -17.71
CA LEU A 203 -7.82 1.58 -17.22
C LEU A 203 -7.54 2.60 -18.35
N SER A 204 -7.50 2.14 -19.58
CA SER A 204 -7.45 2.99 -20.77
C SER A 204 -8.85 3.47 -21.14
#